data_ea6964b4eeb12dc827a05b5389c3b508
#
_entry.id   ea6964b4eeb12dc827a05b5389c3b508
#
_cell.length_a   1.000
_cell.length_b   1.000
_cell.length_c   1.000
_cell.angle_alpha   90.00
_cell.angle_beta   90.00
_cell.angle_gamma   90.00
#
_symmetry.space_group_name_H-M   'P 1'
#
loop_
_entity.id
_entity.type
_entity.pdbx_description
1 polymer ?
#
loop_
_entity_poly.entity_id
_entity_poly.type
_entity_poly.pdbx_seq_one_letter_code
_entity_poly.pdbx_strand_id
1 'polypeptide(L)'
;GKSLELMKGIVSSIFKKAPSPLSFSTIGNEVGVSYKTVQEYAEVAKRLFILDFAHYKEKSIKWRKERKFFFLDTFLAKTLSIWCGDKFLESALYEWIVQSHLLRKFGNVYYYRNSFEIDCIADSLKVEVKAGKPHRKYPKDVIILDEENLPVFLAVI
;
A
#
# COMPACT_ATOMS: atom_id res chain seq x y z
N GLY A 1 21.41 13.37 -11.20
CA GLY A 1 20.08 13.72 -10.76
C GLY A 1 19.07 12.59 -10.94
N LYS A 2 17.90 12.71 -10.35
CA LYS A 2 16.84 11.71 -10.52
C LYS A 2 16.15 11.87 -11.88
N SER A 3 15.87 10.76 -12.56
CA SER A 3 15.18 10.73 -13.85
C SER A 3 13.66 10.70 -13.64
N LEU A 4 12.93 11.59 -14.32
CA LEU A 4 11.46 11.57 -14.32
C LEU A 4 10.90 10.31 -15.00
N GLU A 5 11.54 9.85 -16.06
CA GLU A 5 11.14 8.64 -16.78
C GLU A 5 11.27 7.40 -15.90
N LEU A 6 12.33 7.31 -15.10
CA LEU A 6 12.51 6.21 -14.18
C LEU A 6 11.50 6.26 -13.03
N MET A 7 11.21 7.44 -12.48
CA MET A 7 10.15 7.61 -11.47
C MET A 7 8.80 7.18 -12.02
N LYS A 8 8.49 7.57 -13.25
CA LYS A 8 7.27 7.17 -13.96
C LYS A 8 7.17 5.65 -14.11
N GLY A 9 8.27 4.99 -14.49
CA GLY A 9 8.34 3.52 -14.58
C GLY A 9 8.12 2.83 -13.24
N ILE A 10 8.71 3.35 -12.16
CA ILE A 10 8.54 2.81 -10.80
C ILE A 10 7.09 2.95 -10.33
N VAL A 11 6.49 4.12 -10.49
CA VAL A 11 5.08 4.38 -10.13
C VAL A 11 4.14 3.48 -10.95
N SER A 12 4.38 3.33 -12.23
CA SER A 12 3.66 2.44 -13.13
C SER A 12 3.72 0.98 -12.65
N SER A 13 4.90 0.49 -12.28
CA SER A 13 5.08 -0.85 -11.73
C SER A 13 4.25 -1.07 -10.45
N ILE A 14 4.22 -0.08 -9.56
CA ILE A 14 3.41 -0.12 -8.35
C ILE A 14 1.91 -0.21 -8.70
N PHE A 15 1.41 0.62 -9.60
CA PHE A 15 0.00 0.61 -10.01
C PHE A 15 -0.46 -0.72 -10.59
N LYS A 16 0.37 -1.36 -11.41
CA LYS A 16 0.04 -2.64 -12.05
C LYS A 16 -0.13 -3.78 -11.06
N LYS A 17 0.55 -3.73 -9.92
CA LYS A 17 0.61 -4.82 -8.93
C LYS A 17 -0.16 -4.55 -7.64
N ALA A 18 -0.49 -3.29 -7.37
CA ALA A 18 -1.25 -2.94 -6.19
C ALA A 18 -2.65 -3.62 -6.19
N PRO A 19 -3.14 -4.06 -5.03
CA PRO A 19 -2.60 -3.85 -3.68
C PRO A 19 -1.63 -4.93 -3.19
N SER A 20 -1.12 -5.80 -4.07
CA SER A 20 -0.20 -6.87 -3.68
C SER A 20 1.13 -6.33 -3.15
N PRO A 21 1.77 -7.02 -2.19
CA PRO A 21 3.10 -6.66 -1.73
C PRO A 21 4.14 -6.76 -2.85
N LEU A 22 5.17 -5.92 -2.78
CA LEU A 22 6.26 -5.83 -3.76
C LEU A 22 7.61 -5.69 -3.09
N SER A 23 8.64 -6.23 -3.74
CA SER A 23 10.03 -5.93 -3.42
C SER A 23 10.60 -4.84 -4.35
N PHE A 24 11.61 -4.15 -3.89
CA PHE A 24 12.37 -3.24 -4.75
C PHE A 24 13.06 -3.97 -5.91
N SER A 25 13.46 -5.23 -5.68
CA SER A 25 14.06 -6.07 -6.73
C SER A 25 13.06 -6.37 -7.84
N THR A 26 11.81 -6.68 -7.51
CA THR A 26 10.75 -6.93 -8.50
C THR A 26 10.52 -5.70 -9.37
N ILE A 27 10.40 -4.52 -8.76
CA ILE A 27 10.26 -3.26 -9.48
C ILE A 27 11.51 -2.99 -10.33
N GLY A 28 12.71 -3.18 -9.76
CA GLY A 28 13.97 -2.95 -10.47
C GLY A 28 14.13 -3.83 -11.71
N ASN A 29 13.76 -5.10 -11.62
CA ASN A 29 13.77 -6.01 -12.75
C ASN A 29 12.81 -5.57 -13.87
N GLU A 30 11.65 -5.04 -13.52
CA GLU A 30 10.67 -4.56 -14.49
C GLU A 30 11.12 -3.27 -15.20
N VAL A 31 11.74 -2.33 -14.48
CA VAL A 31 12.17 -1.03 -15.03
C VAL A 31 13.63 -1.01 -15.47
N GLY A 32 14.37 -2.11 -15.29
CA GLY A 32 15.76 -2.25 -15.77
C GLY A 32 16.81 -1.56 -14.91
N VAL A 33 16.63 -1.47 -13.60
CA VAL A 33 17.59 -0.88 -12.66
C VAL A 33 17.79 -1.75 -11.42
N SER A 34 18.82 -1.42 -10.63
CA SER A 34 19.08 -2.13 -9.38
C SER A 34 18.02 -1.85 -8.32
N TYR A 35 17.86 -2.79 -7.36
CA TYR A 35 16.98 -2.57 -6.22
C TYR A 35 17.35 -1.34 -5.39
N LYS A 36 18.64 -1.01 -5.30
CA LYS A 36 19.12 0.18 -4.60
C LYS A 36 18.63 1.46 -5.25
N THR A 37 18.63 1.52 -6.57
CA THR A 37 18.10 2.64 -7.33
C THR A 37 16.60 2.80 -7.06
N VAL A 38 15.83 1.72 -7.11
CA VAL A 38 14.39 1.76 -6.77
C VAL A 38 14.18 2.25 -5.35
N GLN A 39 14.95 1.74 -4.39
CA GLN A 39 14.88 2.16 -2.99
C GLN A 39 15.12 3.66 -2.83
N GLU A 40 16.13 4.22 -3.51
CA GLU A 40 16.41 5.67 -3.47
C GLU A 40 15.24 6.51 -3.98
N TYR A 41 14.63 6.11 -5.12
CA TYR A 41 13.44 6.78 -5.66
C TYR A 41 12.24 6.68 -4.72
N ALA A 42 12.01 5.51 -4.16
CA ALA A 42 10.92 5.28 -3.22
C ALA A 42 11.08 6.10 -1.94
N GLU A 43 12.30 6.19 -1.41
CA GLU A 43 12.60 7.04 -0.25
C GLU A 43 12.41 8.55 -0.54
N VAL A 44 12.76 8.99 -1.74
CA VAL A 44 12.47 10.37 -2.17
C VAL A 44 10.95 10.60 -2.24
N ALA A 45 10.20 9.69 -2.85
CA ALA A 45 8.74 9.77 -2.92
C ALA A 45 8.09 9.78 -1.53
N LYS A 46 8.62 8.99 -0.60
CA LYS A 46 8.18 8.99 0.81
C LYS A 46 8.43 10.35 1.49
N ARG A 47 9.62 10.92 1.33
CA ARG A 47 9.96 12.25 1.88
C ARG A 47 9.10 13.36 1.31
N LEU A 48 8.64 13.22 0.06
CA LEU A 48 7.72 14.14 -0.60
C LEU A 48 6.25 13.87 -0.27
N PHE A 49 5.95 12.96 0.63
CA PHE A 49 4.59 12.56 1.01
C PHE A 49 3.73 12.06 -0.16
N ILE A 50 4.37 11.47 -1.16
CA ILE A 50 3.68 10.87 -2.32
C ILE A 50 3.17 9.48 -1.94
N LEU A 51 4.05 8.65 -1.37
CA LEU A 51 3.74 7.28 -0.96
C LEU A 51 4.43 6.92 0.36
N ASP A 52 4.03 5.80 0.93
CA ASP A 52 4.71 5.14 2.05
C ASP A 52 4.63 3.62 1.90
N PHE A 53 5.17 2.89 2.86
CA PHE A 53 5.25 1.43 2.86
C PHE A 53 4.61 0.84 4.10
N ALA A 54 3.81 -0.21 3.93
CA ALA A 54 3.42 -1.10 5.00
C ALA A 54 4.35 -2.33 4.98
N HIS A 55 5.16 -2.49 6.02
CA HIS A 55 6.02 -3.65 6.18
C HIS A 55 5.23 -4.86 6.70
N TYR A 56 5.70 -6.05 6.35
CA TYR A 56 5.18 -7.29 6.91
C TYR A 56 5.45 -7.36 8.40
N LYS A 57 4.43 -7.65 9.20
CA LYS A 57 4.54 -7.84 10.64
C LYS A 57 3.78 -9.09 11.08
N GLU A 58 4.46 -9.92 11.84
CA GLU A 58 3.90 -11.05 12.57
C GLU A 58 4.06 -10.77 14.08
N LYS A 59 4.96 -11.48 14.75
CA LYS A 59 5.40 -11.12 16.12
C LYS A 59 6.38 -9.94 16.11
N SER A 60 7.14 -9.83 15.03
CA SER A 60 8.10 -8.75 14.79
C SER A 60 8.03 -8.29 13.32
N ILE A 61 8.52 -7.08 13.06
CA ILE A 61 8.60 -6.53 11.70
C ILE A 61 9.64 -7.30 10.90
N LYS A 62 9.28 -7.73 9.69
CA LYS A 62 10.16 -8.43 8.76
C LYS A 62 10.63 -7.47 7.65
N TRP A 63 11.65 -6.69 7.92
CA TRP A 63 12.16 -5.64 7.06
C TRP A 63 12.60 -6.10 5.66
N ARG A 64 13.02 -7.36 5.50
CA ARG A 64 13.47 -7.92 4.22
C ARG A 64 12.35 -8.51 3.39
N LYS A 65 11.14 -8.71 3.95
CA LYS A 65 10.00 -9.15 3.17
C LYS A 65 9.48 -8.06 2.25
N GLU A 66 8.72 -8.47 1.25
CA GLU A 66 7.95 -7.56 0.40
C GLU A 66 7.12 -6.62 1.27
N ARG A 67 6.88 -5.43 0.75
CA ARG A 67 6.11 -4.39 1.41
C ARG A 67 4.94 -3.98 0.54
N LYS A 68 3.86 -3.54 1.16
CA LYS A 68 2.77 -2.92 0.44
C LYS A 68 3.07 -1.44 0.27
N PHE A 69 3.10 -0.97 -0.98
CA PHE A 69 3.20 0.46 -1.29
C PHE A 69 1.81 1.06 -1.26
N PHE A 70 1.66 2.23 -0.68
CA PHE A 70 0.40 2.95 -0.70
C PHE A 70 0.62 4.44 -0.91
N PHE A 71 -0.27 5.05 -1.68
CA PHE A 71 -0.25 6.49 -1.95
C PHE A 71 -0.99 7.21 -0.83
N LEU A 72 -0.41 8.33 -0.36
CA LEU A 72 -0.94 9.06 0.79
C LEU A 72 -2.17 9.92 0.46
N ASP A 73 -2.40 10.17 -0.83
CA ASP A 73 -3.51 10.95 -1.33
C ASP A 73 -4.12 10.32 -2.58
N THR A 74 -5.43 10.12 -2.57
CA THR A 74 -6.15 9.45 -3.66
C THR A 74 -6.26 10.31 -4.92
N PHE A 75 -6.33 11.63 -4.77
CA PHE A 75 -6.31 12.55 -5.91
C PHE A 75 -4.95 12.51 -6.61
N LEU A 76 -3.87 12.54 -5.83
CA LEU A 76 -2.52 12.40 -6.36
C LEU A 76 -2.32 11.06 -7.06
N ALA A 77 -2.80 9.95 -6.48
CA ALA A 77 -2.74 8.63 -7.11
C ALA A 77 -3.43 8.61 -8.47
N LYS A 78 -4.63 9.19 -8.57
CA LYS A 78 -5.36 9.31 -9.84
C LYS A 78 -4.63 10.19 -10.85
N THR A 79 -4.06 11.29 -10.42
CA THR A 79 -3.24 12.18 -11.28
C THR A 79 -2.00 11.46 -11.81
N LEU A 80 -1.29 10.74 -10.94
CA LEU A 80 -0.12 9.94 -11.34
C LEU A 80 -0.51 8.79 -12.28
N SER A 81 -1.67 8.18 -12.11
CA SER A 81 -2.21 7.16 -13.02
C SER A 81 -2.38 7.72 -14.44
N ILE A 82 -2.91 8.93 -14.57
CA ILE A 82 -3.02 9.62 -15.86
C ILE A 82 -1.64 9.92 -16.43
N TRP A 83 -0.74 10.43 -15.62
CA TRP A 83 0.63 10.74 -16.02
C TRP A 83 1.41 9.51 -16.50
N CYS A 84 1.27 8.37 -15.83
CA CYS A 84 1.91 7.11 -16.21
C CYS A 84 1.22 6.39 -17.37
N GLY A 85 -0.06 6.66 -17.60
CA GLY A 85 -0.89 5.91 -18.54
C GLY A 85 -1.28 4.51 -18.05
N ASP A 86 -1.14 4.24 -16.75
CA ASP A 86 -1.45 2.96 -16.12
C ASP A 86 -2.56 3.10 -15.08
N LYS A 87 -3.48 2.15 -15.10
CA LYS A 87 -4.59 2.07 -14.14
C LYS A 87 -4.19 1.21 -12.94
N PHE A 88 -4.84 1.45 -11.82
CA PHE A 88 -4.79 0.60 -10.65
C PHE A 88 -6.19 0.07 -10.31
N LEU A 89 -6.24 -1.03 -9.55
CA LEU A 89 -7.51 -1.62 -9.11
C LEU A 89 -8.20 -0.71 -8.10
N GLU A 90 -9.53 -0.66 -8.15
CA GLU A 90 -10.33 0.08 -7.17
C GLU A 90 -10.12 -0.44 -5.74
N SER A 91 -9.92 -1.75 -5.58
CA SER A 91 -9.56 -2.36 -4.30
C SER A 91 -8.27 -1.79 -3.71
N ALA A 92 -7.29 -1.44 -4.55
CA ALA A 92 -6.07 -0.77 -4.11
C ALA A 92 -6.36 0.63 -3.54
N LEU A 93 -7.26 1.37 -4.18
CA LEU A 93 -7.65 2.71 -3.73
C LEU A 93 -8.24 2.68 -2.32
N TYR A 94 -9.17 1.77 -2.06
CA TYR A 94 -9.78 1.61 -0.73
C TYR A 94 -8.75 1.22 0.33
N GLU A 95 -7.86 0.30 0.00
CA GLU A 95 -6.78 -0.10 0.90
C GLU A 95 -5.83 1.07 1.21
N TRP A 96 -5.45 1.87 0.21
CA TRP A 96 -4.60 3.06 0.39
C TRP A 96 -5.27 4.12 1.27
N ILE A 97 -6.58 4.31 1.15
CA ILE A 97 -7.34 5.23 2.02
C ILE A 97 -7.20 4.81 3.48
N VAL A 98 -7.39 3.53 3.77
CA VAL A 98 -7.28 2.99 5.14
C VAL A 98 -5.85 3.06 5.65
N GLN A 99 -4.88 2.63 4.85
CA GLN A 99 -3.45 2.69 5.18
C GLN A 99 -3.00 4.12 5.51
N SER A 100 -3.36 5.08 4.67
CA SER A 100 -3.02 6.50 4.87
C SER A 100 -3.68 7.08 6.12
N HIS A 101 -4.93 6.72 6.37
CA HIS A 101 -5.66 7.15 7.56
C HIS A 101 -5.00 6.62 8.85
N LEU A 102 -4.71 5.32 8.89
CA LEU A 102 -4.06 4.69 10.04
C LEU A 102 -2.63 5.20 10.25
N LEU A 103 -1.89 5.44 9.17
CA LEU A 103 -0.55 6.03 9.26
C LEU A 103 -0.59 7.42 9.93
N ARG A 104 -1.52 8.27 9.53
CA ARG A 104 -1.69 9.61 10.13
C ARG A 104 -2.07 9.54 11.60
N LYS A 105 -2.88 8.57 11.97
CA LYS A 105 -3.37 8.41 13.34
C LYS A 105 -2.33 7.78 14.27
N PHE A 106 -1.66 6.72 13.83
CA PHE A 106 -0.81 5.86 14.67
C PHE A 106 0.68 5.98 14.36
N GLY A 107 1.06 6.70 13.30
CA GLY A 107 2.46 6.90 12.92
C GLY A 107 3.09 5.73 12.17
N ASN A 108 2.43 4.59 12.08
CA ASN A 108 2.87 3.42 11.33
C ASN A 108 1.68 2.54 10.92
N VAL A 109 1.89 1.74 9.88
CA VAL A 109 0.95 0.73 9.42
C VAL A 109 1.73 -0.47 8.88
N TYR A 110 1.24 -1.66 9.18
CA TYR A 110 1.83 -2.94 8.78
C TYR A 110 0.78 -3.81 8.09
N TYR A 111 1.20 -4.92 7.51
CA TYR A 111 0.30 -5.95 7.00
C TYR A 111 0.77 -7.34 7.45
N TYR A 112 -0.12 -8.31 7.35
CA TYR A 112 0.17 -9.72 7.57
C TYR A 112 -0.43 -10.55 6.44
N ARG A 113 0.28 -11.57 6.00
CA ARG A 113 -0.19 -12.49 4.97
C ARG A 113 0.39 -13.88 5.20
N ASN A 114 -0.48 -14.84 5.51
CA ASN A 114 -0.14 -16.25 5.62
C ASN A 114 -1.37 -17.09 5.25
N SER A 115 -2.01 -17.75 6.21
CA SER A 115 -3.27 -18.49 6.01
C SER A 115 -4.46 -17.58 5.66
N PHE A 116 -4.41 -16.34 6.10
CA PHE A 116 -5.31 -15.24 5.77
C PHE A 116 -4.51 -13.95 5.61
N GLU A 117 -5.12 -12.94 5.07
CA GLU A 117 -4.49 -11.63 4.89
C GLU A 117 -5.13 -10.61 5.83
N ILE A 118 -4.30 -9.74 6.41
CA ILE A 118 -4.71 -8.54 7.12
C ILE A 118 -4.02 -7.38 6.40
N ASP A 119 -4.80 -6.57 5.71
CA ASP A 119 -4.28 -5.49 4.89
C ASP A 119 -3.62 -4.38 5.69
N CYS A 120 -4.18 -4.07 6.87
CA CYS A 120 -3.71 -2.98 7.71
C CYS A 120 -3.65 -3.40 9.17
N ILE A 121 -2.49 -3.24 9.78
CA ILE A 121 -2.27 -3.42 11.22
C ILE A 121 -1.68 -2.13 11.74
N ALA A 122 -2.35 -1.49 12.71
CA ALA A 122 -1.88 -0.29 13.37
C ALA A 122 -2.29 -0.31 14.83
N ASP A 123 -1.33 -0.19 15.74
CA ASP A 123 -1.53 -0.36 17.17
C ASP A 123 -2.21 -1.72 17.48
N SER A 124 -3.37 -1.73 18.09
CA SER A 124 -4.18 -2.92 18.36
C SER A 124 -5.18 -3.25 17.25
N LEU A 125 -5.32 -2.39 16.26
CA LEU A 125 -6.28 -2.56 15.17
C LEU A 125 -5.75 -3.52 14.11
N LYS A 126 -6.63 -4.40 13.66
CA LYS A 126 -6.41 -5.30 12.51
C LYS A 126 -7.58 -5.12 11.55
N VAL A 127 -7.28 -4.69 10.35
CA VAL A 127 -8.28 -4.32 9.35
C VAL A 127 -8.03 -5.05 8.05
N GLU A 128 -9.07 -5.65 7.53
CA GLU A 128 -9.12 -6.22 6.18
C GLU A 128 -10.07 -5.39 5.32
N VAL A 129 -9.61 -4.95 4.16
CA VAL A 129 -10.38 -4.11 3.23
C VAL A 129 -10.88 -4.96 2.08
N LYS A 130 -12.20 -5.01 1.88
CA LYS A 130 -12.83 -5.81 0.83
C LYS A 130 -13.64 -4.95 -0.12
N ALA A 131 -13.33 -5.07 -1.39
CA ALA A 131 -14.24 -4.66 -2.46
C ALA A 131 -15.20 -5.84 -2.73
N GLY A 132 -16.38 -5.84 -2.10
CA GLY A 132 -17.37 -6.90 -2.19
C GLY A 132 -17.48 -7.80 -0.95
N LYS A 133 -18.34 -8.83 -1.00
CA LYS A 133 -18.60 -9.71 0.15
C LYS A 133 -17.38 -10.57 0.50
N PRO A 134 -17.01 -10.67 1.79
CA PRO A 134 -15.90 -11.52 2.21
C PRO A 134 -16.22 -13.00 1.99
N HIS A 135 -15.32 -13.71 1.31
CA HIS A 135 -15.46 -15.14 1.03
C HIS A 135 -14.72 -16.05 2.05
N ARG A 136 -13.98 -15.46 2.99
CA ARG A 136 -13.17 -16.20 3.97
C ARG A 136 -13.57 -15.85 5.39
N LYS A 137 -13.36 -16.82 6.29
CA LYS A 137 -13.49 -16.59 7.73
C LYS A 137 -12.22 -15.92 8.25
N TYR A 138 -12.37 -14.79 8.90
CA TYR A 138 -11.31 -14.08 9.59
C TYR A 138 -11.39 -14.29 11.11
N PRO A 139 -10.27 -14.13 11.84
CA PRO A 139 -10.32 -14.05 13.29
C PRO A 139 -11.30 -12.97 13.77
N LYS A 140 -11.92 -13.19 14.94
CA LYS A 140 -12.95 -12.28 15.46
C LYS A 140 -12.47 -10.86 15.76
N ASP A 141 -11.16 -10.70 15.96
CA ASP A 141 -10.50 -9.42 16.24
C ASP A 141 -10.12 -8.63 14.97
N VAL A 142 -10.47 -9.13 13.79
CA VAL A 142 -10.22 -8.45 12.51
C VAL A 142 -11.48 -7.70 12.09
N ILE A 143 -11.33 -6.40 11.88
CA ILE A 143 -12.38 -5.52 11.33
C ILE A 143 -12.38 -5.68 9.82
N ILE A 144 -13.54 -6.02 9.26
CA ILE A 144 -13.71 -6.13 7.81
C ILE A 144 -14.40 -4.87 7.31
N LEU A 145 -13.72 -4.15 6.42
CA LEU A 145 -14.24 -2.93 5.80
C LEU A 145 -14.68 -3.22 4.36
N ASP A 146 -15.85 -2.75 4.05
CA ASP A 146 -16.42 -2.68 2.70
C ASP A 146 -16.81 -1.24 2.34
N GLU A 147 -17.41 -1.04 1.18
CA GLU A 147 -17.83 0.29 0.73
C GLU A 147 -18.86 0.95 1.65
N GLU A 148 -19.69 0.17 2.34
CA GLU A 148 -20.77 0.68 3.18
C GLU A 148 -20.24 1.18 4.54
N ASN A 149 -19.35 0.41 5.17
CA ASN A 149 -18.88 0.72 6.52
C ASN A 149 -17.57 1.53 6.57
N LEU A 150 -16.83 1.62 5.46
CA LEU A 150 -15.59 2.38 5.36
C LEU A 150 -15.74 3.86 5.77
N PRO A 151 -16.76 4.61 5.32
CA PRO A 151 -16.91 6.02 5.73
C PRO A 151 -17.09 6.18 7.24
N VAL A 152 -17.86 5.31 7.87
CA VAL A 152 -18.08 5.34 9.32
C VAL A 152 -16.77 5.02 10.06
N PHE A 153 -16.04 4.02 9.62
CA PHE A 153 -14.73 3.68 10.19
C PHE A 153 -13.77 4.89 10.15
N LEU A 154 -13.65 5.56 9.02
CA LEU A 154 -12.79 6.73 8.86
C LEU A 154 -13.22 7.92 9.74
N ALA A 155 -14.50 8.03 10.04
CA ALA A 155 -15.04 9.10 10.88
C ALA A 155 -14.79 8.87 12.37
N VAL A 156 -14.76 7.61 12.85
CA VAL A 156 -14.68 7.28 14.26
C VAL A 156 -13.30 6.82 14.74
N ILE A 157 -12.46 6.34 13.84
CA ILE A 157 -11.08 5.95 14.12
C ILE A 157 -10.13 7.06 13.70
#